data_eadc1e7c99101f9970323220f054f6a0
#
_entry.id   eadc1e7c99101f9970323220f054f6a0
#
_cell.length_a   1.000
_cell.length_b   1.000
_cell.length_c   1.000
_cell.angle_alpha   90.00
_cell.angle_beta   90.00
_cell.angle_gamma   90.00
#
_symmetry.space_group_name_H-M   'P 1'
#
loop_
_entity.id
_entity.type
_entity.pdbx_description
1 polymer ?
#
loop_
_entity_poly.entity_id
_entity_poly.type
_entity_poly.pdbx_seq_one_letter_code
_entity_poly.pdbx_strand_id
1 'polypeptide(L)'
;MEDKPLVSIIVNCYNGEKYLRETIDSILNQTYHNYEVIFWDNQSTDSTASIIKSYKNERFNFYYAPKHTTLGEARNLALDKIKGQFLTFLDSDDVWERDFLERAVGVLSICKNKFSFYYSNYYSWIDGEELVEYNTEKNSGNRTFKDLLSKYMVGMSAAVINVNSMKIDDIKFDFKYQLVEDYDFFLRLIYKNDAYYDARPLMKYRMHSDSLTVTQKAGWGKEFMCLYTDLIYNLLSVDEI
;
A
#
# COMPACT_ATOMS: atom_id res chain seq x y z
N MET A 1 -24.83 -12.33 -13.33
CA MET A 1 -23.90 -11.18 -13.07
C MET A 1 -22.68 -11.80 -12.42
N GLU A 2 -21.50 -11.64 -13.02
CA GLU A 2 -20.28 -12.09 -12.34
C GLU A 2 -20.15 -11.32 -11.03
N ASP A 3 -19.89 -12.04 -9.93
CA ASP A 3 -19.69 -11.40 -8.62
C ASP A 3 -18.46 -10.49 -8.73
N LYS A 4 -18.65 -9.22 -8.37
CA LYS A 4 -17.55 -8.24 -8.35
C LYS A 4 -16.47 -8.74 -7.37
N PRO A 5 -15.18 -8.74 -7.72
CA PRO A 5 -14.12 -9.20 -6.82
C PRO A 5 -14.11 -8.45 -5.49
N LEU A 6 -13.91 -9.14 -4.38
CA LEU A 6 -13.74 -8.51 -3.07
C LEU A 6 -12.35 -7.88 -2.94
N VAL A 7 -12.28 -6.65 -2.46
CA VAL A 7 -11.04 -5.95 -2.10
C VAL A 7 -10.89 -5.92 -0.59
N SER A 8 -9.79 -6.44 -0.05
CA SER A 8 -9.41 -6.24 1.35
C SER A 8 -8.54 -4.98 1.46
N ILE A 9 -8.97 -4.04 2.27
CA ILE A 9 -8.27 -2.78 2.56
C ILE A 9 -7.68 -2.91 3.97
N ILE A 10 -6.35 -2.90 4.09
CA ILE A 10 -5.67 -2.87 5.39
C ILE A 10 -5.32 -1.43 5.74
N VAL A 11 -5.77 -0.98 6.91
CA VAL A 11 -5.39 0.30 7.50
C VAL A 11 -4.66 0.03 8.80
N ASN A 12 -3.33 0.13 8.78
CA ASN A 12 -2.51 0.05 9.99
C ASN A 12 -2.52 1.39 10.71
N CYS A 13 -2.85 1.41 11.98
CA CYS A 13 -2.95 2.61 12.79
C CYS A 13 -2.04 2.55 14.01
N TYR A 14 -1.36 3.65 14.28
CA TYR A 14 -0.70 3.91 15.55
C TYR A 14 -0.73 5.40 15.84
N ASN A 15 -1.55 5.80 16.83
CA ASN A 15 -1.77 7.20 17.20
C ASN A 15 -2.15 8.09 16.01
N GLY A 16 -3.16 7.63 15.24
CA GLY A 16 -3.60 8.27 13.99
C GLY A 16 -4.75 9.25 14.13
N GLU A 17 -5.18 9.63 15.35
CA GLU A 17 -6.42 10.39 15.58
C GLU A 17 -6.53 11.67 14.75
N LYS A 18 -5.41 12.28 14.39
CA LYS A 18 -5.36 13.55 13.68
C LYS A 18 -5.94 13.48 12.26
N TYR A 19 -5.64 12.42 11.52
CA TYR A 19 -5.94 12.32 10.09
C TYR A 19 -6.90 11.18 9.73
N LEU A 20 -7.06 10.20 10.62
CA LEU A 20 -7.77 8.96 10.37
C LEU A 20 -9.22 9.15 9.88
N ARG A 21 -9.91 10.24 10.27
CA ARG A 21 -11.27 10.52 9.76
C ARG A 21 -11.28 10.78 8.27
N GLU A 22 -10.35 11.61 7.77
CA GLU A 22 -10.24 11.89 6.33
C GLU A 22 -9.92 10.62 5.55
N THR A 23 -9.02 9.78 6.08
CA THR A 23 -8.67 8.47 5.50
C THR A 23 -9.91 7.58 5.41
N ILE A 24 -10.67 7.40 6.49
CA ILE A 24 -11.90 6.59 6.51
C ILE A 24 -12.94 7.14 5.55
N ASP A 25 -13.15 8.45 5.54
CA ASP A 25 -14.13 9.09 4.65
C ASP A 25 -13.75 8.89 3.18
N SER A 26 -12.47 8.87 2.83
CA SER A 26 -12.01 8.57 1.48
C SER A 26 -12.31 7.13 1.04
N ILE A 27 -12.25 6.16 1.96
CA ILE A 27 -12.68 4.78 1.72
C ILE A 27 -14.20 4.71 1.49
N LEU A 28 -14.98 5.39 2.31
CA LEU A 28 -16.43 5.39 2.21
C LEU A 28 -16.92 6.05 0.92
N ASN A 29 -16.18 7.00 0.38
CA ASN A 29 -16.48 7.72 -0.85
C ASN A 29 -16.07 6.99 -2.14
N GLN A 30 -15.47 5.80 -2.06
CA GLN A 30 -15.09 5.02 -3.24
C GLN A 30 -16.31 4.61 -4.07
N THR A 31 -16.22 4.69 -5.40
CA THR A 31 -17.25 4.23 -6.34
C THR A 31 -17.35 2.71 -6.42
N TYR A 32 -16.29 2.00 -6.07
CA TYR A 32 -16.30 0.54 -5.93
C TYR A 32 -16.72 0.16 -4.51
N HIS A 33 -17.77 -0.66 -4.36
CA HIS A 33 -18.39 -0.92 -3.06
C HIS A 33 -18.17 -2.32 -2.50
N ASN A 34 -17.61 -3.27 -3.30
CA ASN A 34 -17.35 -4.63 -2.81
C ASN A 34 -15.98 -4.72 -2.14
N TYR A 35 -15.87 -4.18 -0.94
CA TYR A 35 -14.65 -4.20 -0.14
C TYR A 35 -14.96 -4.47 1.35
N GLU A 36 -13.94 -4.99 2.05
CA GLU A 36 -13.85 -5.02 3.50
C GLU A 36 -12.69 -4.13 3.96
N VAL A 37 -12.75 -3.59 5.17
CA VAL A 37 -11.67 -2.82 5.78
C VAL A 37 -11.19 -3.53 7.04
N ILE A 38 -9.89 -3.74 7.12
CA ILE A 38 -9.20 -4.34 8.26
C ILE A 38 -8.41 -3.22 8.94
N PHE A 39 -8.96 -2.66 10.02
CA PHE A 39 -8.25 -1.72 10.87
C PHE A 39 -7.40 -2.50 11.86
N TRP A 40 -6.09 -2.39 11.72
CA TRP A 40 -5.12 -2.96 12.64
C TRP A 40 -4.55 -1.86 13.53
N ASP A 41 -5.07 -1.75 14.73
CA ASP A 41 -4.59 -0.79 15.73
C ASP A 41 -3.37 -1.35 16.46
N ASN A 42 -2.20 -0.81 16.17
CA ASN A 42 -0.90 -1.26 16.70
C ASN A 42 -0.64 -0.71 18.13
N GLN A 43 -1.66 -0.79 19.00
CA GLN A 43 -1.69 -0.30 20.39
C GLN A 43 -1.66 1.23 20.51
N SER A 44 -2.54 1.91 19.78
CA SER A 44 -2.73 3.36 19.96
C SER A 44 -3.17 3.71 21.37
N THR A 45 -2.71 4.85 21.84
CA THR A 45 -3.02 5.42 23.16
C THR A 45 -3.88 6.70 23.10
N ASP A 46 -4.15 7.15 21.88
CA ASP A 46 -4.99 8.31 21.55
C ASP A 46 -6.44 7.90 21.22
N SER A 47 -7.18 8.76 20.53
CA SER A 47 -8.57 8.51 20.14
C SER A 47 -8.77 7.59 18.95
N THR A 48 -7.70 7.00 18.36
CA THR A 48 -7.75 6.15 17.16
C THR A 48 -8.85 5.10 17.23
N ALA A 49 -8.85 4.26 18.27
CA ALA A 49 -9.83 3.17 18.43
C ALA A 49 -11.27 3.69 18.53
N SER A 50 -11.49 4.80 19.21
CA SER A 50 -12.82 5.40 19.37
C SER A 50 -13.33 5.99 18.06
N ILE A 51 -12.44 6.58 17.26
CA ILE A 51 -12.75 7.09 15.92
C ILE A 51 -13.24 5.96 15.04
N ILE A 52 -12.50 4.86 14.90
CA ILE A 52 -12.89 3.72 14.05
C ILE A 52 -14.26 3.18 14.46
N LYS A 53 -14.45 2.93 15.76
CA LYS A 53 -15.70 2.37 16.30
C LYS A 53 -16.91 3.30 16.12
N SER A 54 -16.70 4.61 15.95
CA SER A 54 -17.79 5.57 15.76
C SER A 54 -18.50 5.43 14.41
N TYR A 55 -17.86 4.85 13.39
CA TYR A 55 -18.41 4.72 12.04
C TYR A 55 -19.49 3.62 11.87
N LYS A 56 -19.58 2.64 12.78
CA LYS A 56 -20.64 1.59 12.80
C LYS A 56 -20.95 1.00 11.41
N ASN A 57 -19.92 0.64 10.65
CA ASN A 57 -20.05 0.10 9.30
C ASN A 57 -19.75 -1.40 9.31
N GLU A 58 -20.66 -2.22 8.73
CA GLU A 58 -20.53 -3.69 8.70
C GLU A 58 -19.31 -4.22 7.92
N ARG A 59 -18.77 -3.41 6.99
CA ARG A 59 -17.54 -3.73 6.24
C ARG A 59 -16.27 -3.49 7.06
N PHE A 60 -16.37 -2.89 8.25
CA PHE A 60 -15.23 -2.50 9.09
C PHE A 60 -14.94 -3.57 10.15
N ASN A 61 -13.76 -4.14 10.08
CA ASN A 61 -13.25 -5.11 11.03
C ASN A 61 -12.13 -4.46 11.84
N PHE A 62 -12.33 -4.29 13.15
CA PHE A 62 -11.36 -3.67 14.05
C PHE A 62 -10.60 -4.74 14.82
N TYR A 63 -9.27 -4.67 14.75
CA TYR A 63 -8.35 -5.54 15.49
C TYR A 63 -7.39 -4.68 16.32
N TYR A 64 -7.30 -4.96 17.60
CA TYR A 64 -6.31 -4.35 18.49
C TYR A 64 -5.13 -5.31 18.64
N ALA A 65 -3.91 -4.85 18.32
CA ALA A 65 -2.72 -5.69 18.35
C ALA A 65 -2.43 -6.20 19.77
N PRO A 66 -1.99 -7.44 19.94
CA PRO A 66 -1.64 -7.99 21.27
C PRO A 66 -0.40 -7.31 21.87
N LYS A 67 0.48 -6.77 21.03
CA LYS A 67 1.66 -5.98 21.36
C LYS A 67 1.94 -4.95 20.29
N HIS A 68 2.62 -3.87 20.64
CA HIS A 68 3.17 -2.93 19.67
C HIS A 68 4.31 -3.59 18.87
N THR A 69 4.32 -3.38 17.55
CA THR A 69 5.30 -3.98 16.63
C THR A 69 5.82 -2.95 15.62
N THR A 70 6.79 -3.34 14.80
CA THR A 70 7.17 -2.53 13.62
C THR A 70 6.04 -2.49 12.60
N LEU A 71 6.08 -1.55 11.67
CA LEU A 71 5.03 -1.39 10.65
C LEU A 71 4.92 -2.63 9.75
N GLY A 72 6.05 -3.18 9.28
CA GLY A 72 6.07 -4.39 8.46
C GLY A 72 5.51 -5.62 9.21
N GLU A 73 5.83 -5.78 10.50
CA GLU A 73 5.25 -6.86 11.33
C GLU A 73 3.74 -6.65 11.52
N ALA A 74 3.29 -5.42 11.77
CA ALA A 74 1.86 -5.10 11.89
C ALA A 74 1.10 -5.38 10.59
N ARG A 75 1.67 -5.04 9.43
CA ARG A 75 1.11 -5.37 8.11
C ARG A 75 0.99 -6.88 7.93
N ASN A 76 2.02 -7.67 8.28
CA ASN A 76 2.00 -9.12 8.20
C ASN A 76 0.91 -9.76 9.09
N LEU A 77 0.71 -9.24 10.30
CA LEU A 77 -0.35 -9.74 11.20
C LEU A 77 -1.75 -9.41 10.67
N ALA A 78 -1.90 -8.27 10.00
CA ALA A 78 -3.17 -7.89 9.36
C ALA A 78 -3.46 -8.72 8.10
N LEU A 79 -2.44 -9.20 7.38
CA LEU A 79 -2.60 -10.08 6.21
C LEU A 79 -3.35 -11.37 6.52
N ASP A 80 -3.23 -11.90 7.75
CA ASP A 80 -3.98 -13.10 8.17
C ASP A 80 -5.51 -12.89 8.23
N LYS A 81 -6.00 -11.67 8.06
CA LYS A 81 -7.42 -11.31 8.17
C LYS A 81 -8.09 -11.06 6.81
N ILE A 82 -7.32 -10.98 5.72
CA ILE A 82 -7.85 -10.69 4.39
C ILE A 82 -8.70 -11.84 3.85
N LYS A 83 -9.76 -11.48 3.09
CA LYS A 83 -10.62 -12.43 2.37
C LYS A 83 -10.74 -12.08 0.90
N GLY A 84 -10.26 -10.90 0.51
CA GLY A 84 -10.38 -10.36 -0.83
C GLY A 84 -9.47 -11.05 -1.85
N GLN A 85 -9.92 -11.05 -3.09
CA GLN A 85 -9.12 -11.43 -4.27
C GLN A 85 -8.07 -10.36 -4.59
N PHE A 86 -8.34 -9.13 -4.17
CA PHE A 86 -7.43 -8.02 -4.25
C PHE A 86 -7.15 -7.47 -2.85
N LEU A 87 -5.93 -6.98 -2.67
CA LEU A 87 -5.44 -6.41 -1.42
C LEU A 87 -4.89 -5.01 -1.68
N THR A 88 -5.17 -4.10 -0.79
CA THR A 88 -4.53 -2.78 -0.78
C THR A 88 -4.25 -2.35 0.66
N PHE A 89 -3.22 -1.53 0.81
CA PHE A 89 -2.92 -0.86 2.07
C PHE A 89 -3.27 0.63 1.94
N LEU A 90 -3.75 1.21 3.01
CA LEU A 90 -3.95 2.65 3.10
C LEU A 90 -3.41 3.12 4.43
N ASP A 91 -2.38 3.95 4.40
CA ASP A 91 -1.81 4.53 5.61
C ASP A 91 -2.83 5.50 6.26
N SER A 92 -2.83 5.58 7.59
CA SER A 92 -3.89 6.25 8.36
C SER A 92 -3.92 7.79 8.24
N ASP A 93 -3.06 8.34 7.41
CA ASP A 93 -2.88 9.76 7.11
C ASP A 93 -3.03 10.09 5.61
N ASP A 94 -3.16 9.09 4.74
CA ASP A 94 -3.36 9.25 3.31
C ASP A 94 -4.84 9.31 2.91
N VAL A 95 -5.11 9.82 1.71
CA VAL A 95 -6.46 10.01 1.19
C VAL A 95 -6.57 9.53 -0.25
N TRP A 96 -7.54 8.69 -0.57
CA TRP A 96 -7.82 8.25 -1.94
C TRP A 96 -8.74 9.18 -2.70
N GLU A 97 -8.48 9.30 -4.01
CA GLU A 97 -9.44 9.82 -4.95
C GLU A 97 -10.58 8.81 -5.16
N ARG A 98 -11.73 9.33 -5.53
CA ARG A 98 -13.01 8.62 -5.49
C ARG A 98 -13.08 7.35 -6.36
N ASP A 99 -12.35 7.29 -7.46
CA ASP A 99 -12.38 6.20 -8.44
C ASP A 99 -11.15 5.28 -8.38
N PHE A 100 -10.30 5.39 -7.34
CA PHE A 100 -9.07 4.61 -7.21
C PHE A 100 -9.33 3.10 -7.26
N LEU A 101 -10.21 2.57 -6.40
CA LEU A 101 -10.50 1.14 -6.36
C LEU A 101 -11.17 0.63 -7.64
N GLU A 102 -12.11 1.39 -8.20
CA GLU A 102 -12.82 1.00 -9.43
C GLU A 102 -11.87 0.83 -10.60
N ARG A 103 -10.88 1.72 -10.73
CA ARG A 103 -9.87 1.65 -11.76
C ARG A 103 -8.93 0.47 -11.58
N ALA A 104 -8.40 0.30 -10.39
CA ALA A 104 -7.51 -0.79 -10.07
C ALA A 104 -8.17 -2.15 -10.33
N VAL A 105 -9.38 -2.34 -9.80
CA VAL A 105 -10.16 -3.56 -10.00
C VAL A 105 -10.47 -3.78 -11.48
N GLY A 106 -10.84 -2.71 -12.21
CA GLY A 106 -11.13 -2.78 -13.65
C GLY A 106 -9.94 -3.32 -14.44
N VAL A 107 -8.74 -2.79 -14.22
CA VAL A 107 -7.51 -3.25 -14.89
C VAL A 107 -7.15 -4.68 -14.51
N LEU A 108 -7.10 -4.97 -13.20
CA LEU A 108 -6.66 -6.29 -12.72
C LEU A 108 -7.64 -7.42 -13.11
N SER A 109 -8.94 -7.15 -13.15
CA SER A 109 -9.96 -8.12 -13.55
C SER A 109 -9.88 -8.45 -15.04
N ILE A 110 -9.68 -7.45 -15.90
CA ILE A 110 -9.58 -7.65 -17.36
C ILE A 110 -8.29 -8.39 -17.71
N CYS A 111 -7.17 -7.99 -17.09
CA CYS A 111 -5.85 -8.55 -17.39
C CYS A 111 -5.56 -9.86 -16.64
N LYS A 112 -6.46 -10.30 -15.76
CA LYS A 112 -6.35 -11.51 -14.93
C LYS A 112 -4.97 -11.60 -14.24
N ASN A 113 -4.22 -12.69 -14.48
CA ASN A 113 -2.94 -12.95 -13.82
C ASN A 113 -1.74 -12.30 -14.53
N LYS A 114 -1.96 -11.38 -15.48
CA LYS A 114 -0.86 -10.70 -16.17
C LYS A 114 -0.07 -9.79 -15.22
N PHE A 115 -0.76 -9.14 -14.29
CA PHE A 115 -0.15 -8.20 -13.37
C PHE A 115 -0.19 -8.69 -11.93
N SER A 116 0.94 -8.58 -11.24
CA SER A 116 1.05 -8.79 -9.80
C SER A 116 0.29 -7.74 -9.02
N PHE A 117 0.37 -6.50 -9.50
CA PHE A 117 -0.32 -5.37 -8.89
C PHE A 117 -0.57 -4.24 -9.90
N TYR A 118 -1.51 -3.40 -9.55
CA TYR A 118 -1.76 -2.09 -10.13
C TYR A 118 -1.21 -1.02 -9.19
N TYR A 119 -0.67 0.07 -9.71
CA TYR A 119 -0.39 1.26 -8.91
C TYR A 119 -0.66 2.54 -9.72
N SER A 120 -1.10 3.58 -9.01
CA SER A 120 -1.34 4.89 -9.60
C SER A 120 -0.22 5.88 -9.26
N ASN A 121 -0.19 6.96 -10.01
CA ASN A 121 0.49 8.17 -9.56
C ASN A 121 -0.24 8.75 -8.33
N TYR A 122 0.38 9.69 -7.64
CA TYR A 122 -0.19 10.33 -6.47
C TYR A 122 0.30 11.78 -6.33
N TYR A 123 -0.39 12.53 -5.48
CA TYR A 123 0.05 13.86 -5.06
C TYR A 123 0.84 13.77 -3.77
N SER A 124 1.97 14.46 -3.68
CA SER A 124 2.59 14.83 -2.41
C SER A 124 1.82 16.02 -1.83
N TRP A 125 1.40 15.91 -0.58
CA TRP A 125 0.55 16.89 0.06
C TRP A 125 1.10 17.29 1.43
N ILE A 126 1.47 18.55 1.57
CA ILE A 126 1.79 19.19 2.84
C ILE A 126 0.58 20.00 3.26
N ASP A 127 0.11 19.86 4.50
CA ASP A 127 -1.09 20.54 4.98
C ASP A 127 -1.00 22.06 4.75
N GLY A 128 -1.99 22.63 4.06
CA GLY A 128 -2.07 24.04 3.71
C GLY A 128 -1.32 24.46 2.46
N GLU A 129 -0.66 23.55 1.78
CA GLU A 129 0.06 23.81 0.52
C GLU A 129 -0.68 23.20 -0.69
N GLU A 130 -0.28 23.60 -1.89
CA GLU A 130 -0.78 22.99 -3.12
C GLU A 130 -0.31 21.54 -3.25
N LEU A 131 -1.17 20.71 -3.85
CA LEU A 131 -0.83 19.34 -4.20
C LEU A 131 0.20 19.31 -5.32
N VAL A 132 1.30 18.60 -5.13
CA VAL A 132 2.34 18.40 -6.14
C VAL A 132 2.27 16.97 -6.65
N GLU A 133 2.08 16.81 -7.97
CA GLU A 133 2.07 15.50 -8.61
C GLU A 133 3.46 14.84 -8.48
N TYR A 134 3.51 13.65 -7.90
CA TYR A 134 4.78 12.98 -7.56
C TYR A 134 5.56 12.56 -8.80
N ASN A 135 4.88 11.95 -9.77
CA ASN A 135 5.51 11.46 -10.98
C ASN A 135 5.07 12.26 -12.22
N THR A 136 6.04 12.68 -13.01
CA THR A 136 5.81 13.41 -14.27
C THR A 136 5.53 12.50 -15.48
N GLU A 137 5.68 11.17 -15.34
CA GLU A 137 5.37 10.19 -16.37
C GLU A 137 3.86 10.15 -16.66
N LYS A 138 3.47 10.51 -17.89
CA LYS A 138 2.07 10.62 -18.30
C LYS A 138 1.53 9.38 -19.03
N ASN A 139 2.38 8.41 -19.32
CA ASN A 139 1.97 7.20 -20.05
C ASN A 139 1.66 6.06 -19.07
N SER A 140 0.38 5.74 -18.98
CA SER A 140 -0.06 4.53 -18.27
C SER A 140 0.34 3.26 -19.05
N GLY A 141 0.55 2.16 -18.35
CA GLY A 141 0.80 0.87 -18.99
C GLY A 141 1.64 -0.09 -18.15
N ASN A 142 2.12 -1.11 -18.82
CA ASN A 142 2.94 -2.17 -18.26
C ASN A 142 4.25 -1.62 -17.67
N ARG A 143 4.66 -2.16 -16.53
CA ARG A 143 5.98 -1.93 -15.93
C ARG A 143 6.58 -3.26 -15.54
N THR A 144 7.85 -3.42 -15.85
CA THR A 144 8.64 -4.60 -15.56
C THR A 144 9.49 -4.42 -14.31
N PHE A 145 10.11 -5.49 -13.84
CA PHE A 145 11.07 -5.45 -12.74
C PHE A 145 12.19 -4.41 -12.99
N LYS A 146 12.73 -4.35 -14.21
CA LYS A 146 13.79 -3.39 -14.58
C LYS A 146 13.33 -1.94 -14.48
N ASP A 147 12.06 -1.67 -14.82
CA ASP A 147 11.50 -0.32 -14.71
C ASP A 147 11.46 0.13 -13.24
N LEU A 148 10.97 -0.72 -12.33
CA LEU A 148 10.91 -0.41 -10.89
C LEU A 148 12.29 -0.33 -10.25
N LEU A 149 13.21 -1.21 -10.63
CA LEU A 149 14.58 -1.19 -10.12
C LEU A 149 15.31 0.09 -10.54
N SER A 150 15.07 0.59 -11.76
CA SER A 150 15.71 1.81 -12.27
C SER A 150 15.11 3.08 -11.66
N LYS A 151 13.81 3.06 -11.34
CA LYS A 151 13.08 4.20 -10.77
C LYS A 151 11.90 3.70 -9.94
N TYR A 152 12.09 3.67 -8.62
CA TYR A 152 11.01 3.33 -7.71
C TYR A 152 9.98 4.45 -7.60
N MET A 153 8.71 4.14 -7.82
CA MET A 153 7.63 5.12 -7.89
C MET A 153 6.32 4.60 -7.27
N VAL A 154 6.37 3.48 -6.55
CA VAL A 154 5.16 2.88 -5.97
C VAL A 154 4.93 3.44 -4.57
N GLY A 155 3.84 4.16 -4.38
CA GLY A 155 3.35 4.49 -3.04
C GLY A 155 2.57 3.31 -2.46
N MET A 156 2.80 2.96 -1.19
CA MET A 156 2.08 1.86 -0.53
C MET A 156 0.57 2.04 -0.64
N SER A 157 0.08 3.22 -0.32
CA SER A 157 -1.34 3.57 -0.38
C SER A 157 -1.89 3.75 -1.81
N ALA A 158 -1.02 3.73 -2.83
CA ALA A 158 -1.40 3.90 -4.23
C ALA A 158 -1.44 2.59 -5.02
N ALA A 159 -1.29 1.43 -4.36
CA ALA A 159 -1.19 0.13 -5.02
C ALA A 159 -2.32 -0.83 -4.63
N VAL A 160 -2.75 -1.65 -5.59
CA VAL A 160 -3.69 -2.76 -5.38
C VAL A 160 -3.06 -4.04 -5.90
N ILE A 161 -2.95 -5.04 -5.05
CA ILE A 161 -2.24 -6.31 -5.27
C ILE A 161 -3.24 -7.39 -5.70
N ASN A 162 -2.89 -8.18 -6.69
CA ASN A 162 -3.67 -9.33 -7.13
C ASN A 162 -3.26 -10.58 -6.33
N VAL A 163 -3.96 -10.84 -5.24
CA VAL A 163 -3.66 -11.96 -4.33
C VAL A 163 -3.77 -13.32 -5.03
N ASN A 164 -4.70 -13.46 -5.99
CA ASN A 164 -4.89 -14.72 -6.70
C ASN A 164 -3.72 -15.09 -7.63
N SER A 165 -2.88 -14.15 -7.97
CA SER A 165 -1.69 -14.39 -8.80
C SER A 165 -0.47 -14.86 -8.02
N MET A 166 -0.56 -14.98 -6.67
CA MET A 166 0.57 -15.19 -5.78
C MET A 166 0.26 -16.19 -4.66
N LYS A 167 1.30 -16.68 -4.00
CA LYS A 167 1.15 -17.39 -2.73
C LYS A 167 1.13 -16.37 -1.59
N ILE A 168 0.44 -16.70 -0.49
CA ILE A 168 0.34 -15.83 0.68
C ILE A 168 1.73 -15.43 1.25
N ASP A 169 2.70 -16.33 1.16
CA ASP A 169 4.06 -16.05 1.64
C ASP A 169 4.81 -15.06 0.73
N ASP A 170 4.43 -14.92 -0.54
CA ASP A 170 5.03 -13.94 -1.45
C ASP A 170 4.63 -12.51 -1.11
N ILE A 171 3.49 -12.31 -0.41
CA ILE A 171 2.96 -11.00 -0.02
C ILE A 171 3.29 -10.60 1.42
N LYS A 172 4.25 -11.25 2.06
CA LYS A 172 4.72 -10.86 3.40
C LYS A 172 5.85 -9.83 3.29
N PHE A 173 5.83 -8.89 4.24
CA PHE A 173 6.91 -7.93 4.40
C PHE A 173 8.09 -8.60 5.12
N ASP A 174 9.31 -8.32 4.66
CA ASP A 174 10.50 -8.68 5.42
C ASP A 174 10.78 -7.58 6.45
N PHE A 175 10.55 -7.90 7.73
CA PHE A 175 10.77 -6.95 8.84
C PHE A 175 12.24 -6.69 9.16
N LYS A 176 13.17 -7.24 8.39
CA LYS A 176 14.58 -6.81 8.33
C LYS A 176 14.67 -5.33 7.89
N TYR A 177 13.76 -4.91 7.01
CA TYR A 177 13.66 -3.54 6.54
C TYR A 177 12.56 -2.79 7.31
N GLN A 178 12.83 -1.53 7.65
CA GLN A 178 11.89 -0.66 8.36
C GLN A 178 11.57 0.63 7.60
N LEU A 179 12.41 1.00 6.64
CA LEU A 179 12.30 2.22 5.85
C LEU A 179 12.11 1.94 4.35
N VAL A 180 12.57 0.78 3.89
CA VAL A 180 12.49 0.35 2.50
C VAL A 180 11.70 -0.96 2.36
N GLU A 181 10.89 -1.31 3.35
CA GLU A 181 10.09 -2.53 3.37
C GLU A 181 9.07 -2.58 2.23
N ASP A 182 8.55 -1.44 1.83
CA ASP A 182 7.63 -1.31 0.69
C ASP A 182 8.36 -1.51 -0.64
N TYR A 183 9.57 -0.98 -0.77
CA TYR A 183 10.39 -1.17 -1.97
C TYR A 183 10.77 -2.65 -2.15
N ASP A 184 11.29 -3.31 -1.10
CA ASP A 184 11.53 -4.75 -1.10
C ASP A 184 10.28 -5.53 -1.52
N PHE A 185 9.16 -5.22 -0.88
CA PHE A 185 7.88 -5.87 -1.12
C PHE A 185 7.45 -5.79 -2.59
N PHE A 186 7.41 -4.59 -3.18
CA PHE A 186 6.99 -4.43 -4.57
C PHE A 186 8.01 -4.98 -5.57
N LEU A 187 9.30 -4.96 -5.28
CA LEU A 187 10.30 -5.60 -6.15
C LEU A 187 10.12 -7.11 -6.18
N ARG A 188 9.85 -7.76 -5.06
CA ARG A 188 9.56 -9.21 -5.02
C ARG A 188 8.28 -9.56 -5.77
N LEU A 189 7.25 -8.72 -5.69
CA LEU A 189 6.00 -8.93 -6.43
C LEU A 189 6.20 -8.80 -7.94
N ILE A 190 6.86 -7.74 -8.41
CA ILE A 190 7.06 -7.50 -9.84
C ILE A 190 8.05 -8.48 -10.47
N TYR A 191 8.93 -9.11 -9.69
CA TYR A 191 9.80 -10.16 -10.17
C TYR A 191 9.04 -11.41 -10.65
N LYS A 192 7.84 -11.65 -10.11
CA LYS A 192 6.97 -12.77 -10.50
C LYS A 192 6.17 -12.46 -11.77
N ASN A 193 5.57 -11.31 -11.84
CA ASN A 193 4.75 -10.84 -12.96
C ASN A 193 4.83 -9.31 -13.01
N ASP A 194 4.62 -8.75 -14.19
CA ASP A 194 4.63 -7.30 -14.40
C ASP A 194 3.61 -6.56 -13.51
N ALA A 195 3.75 -5.24 -13.42
CA ALA A 195 2.78 -4.36 -12.80
C ALA A 195 2.11 -3.44 -13.84
N TYR A 196 0.97 -2.88 -13.49
CA TYR A 196 0.32 -1.83 -14.29
C TYR A 196 0.41 -0.49 -13.59
N TYR A 197 0.99 0.48 -14.25
CA TYR A 197 1.04 1.88 -13.82
C TYR A 197 -0.11 2.69 -14.43
N ASP A 198 -0.86 3.40 -13.59
CA ASP A 198 -1.81 4.43 -14.01
C ASP A 198 -1.21 5.82 -13.75
N ALA A 199 -1.02 6.60 -14.81
CA ALA A 199 -0.39 7.93 -14.72
C ALA A 199 -1.26 8.97 -13.99
N ARG A 200 -2.53 8.68 -13.69
CA ARG A 200 -3.40 9.59 -12.95
C ARG A 200 -3.05 9.58 -11.47
N PRO A 201 -2.97 10.74 -10.84
CA PRO A 201 -2.77 10.82 -9.40
C PRO A 201 -4.11 10.52 -8.69
N LEU A 202 -4.21 9.33 -8.11
CA LEU A 202 -5.43 8.80 -7.48
C LEU A 202 -5.33 8.67 -5.96
N MET A 203 -4.25 9.20 -5.39
CA MET A 203 -4.02 9.22 -3.94
C MET A 203 -3.29 10.52 -3.56
N LYS A 204 -3.51 10.99 -2.35
CA LYS A 204 -2.79 12.10 -1.74
C LYS A 204 -1.94 11.55 -0.60
N TYR A 205 -0.64 11.58 -0.80
CA TYR A 205 0.36 11.22 0.20
C TYR A 205 0.60 12.42 1.12
N ARG A 206 0.21 12.27 2.38
CA ARG A 206 0.35 13.35 3.36
C ARG A 206 1.76 13.37 3.93
N MET A 207 2.39 14.53 3.87
CA MET A 207 3.70 14.79 4.45
C MET A 207 3.55 15.67 5.69
N HIS A 208 3.96 15.16 6.85
CA HIS A 208 3.93 15.90 8.13
C HIS A 208 5.15 15.53 8.99
N SER A 209 5.38 16.32 10.05
CA SER A 209 6.57 16.19 10.91
C SER A 209 6.74 14.80 11.55
N ASP A 210 5.64 14.10 11.79
CA ASP A 210 5.64 12.81 12.48
C ASP A 210 5.71 11.62 11.52
N SER A 211 5.71 11.85 10.20
CA SER A 211 5.84 10.80 9.19
C SER A 211 7.18 10.08 9.33
N LEU A 212 7.19 8.75 9.22
CA LEU A 212 8.43 7.94 9.27
C LEU A 212 9.45 8.40 8.23
N THR A 213 9.00 8.73 7.03
CA THR A 213 9.82 9.28 5.95
C THR A 213 10.59 10.55 6.35
N VAL A 214 10.00 11.39 7.21
CA VAL A 214 10.60 12.63 7.68
C VAL A 214 11.52 12.38 8.88
N THR A 215 11.08 11.57 9.84
CA THR A 215 11.77 11.38 11.12
C THR A 215 12.99 10.49 11.04
N GLN A 216 13.06 9.57 10.05
CA GLN A 216 14.12 8.56 9.98
C GLN A 216 15.03 8.68 8.75
N LYS A 217 15.18 9.86 8.17
CA LYS A 217 15.99 10.10 6.95
C LYS A 217 17.42 9.53 6.99
N ALA A 218 18.07 9.53 8.15
CA ALA A 218 19.45 9.07 8.28
C ALA A 218 19.64 7.54 8.06
N GLY A 219 18.58 6.74 8.23
CA GLY A 219 18.64 5.27 8.07
C GLY A 219 18.54 4.78 6.63
N TRP A 220 17.96 5.57 5.74
CA TRP A 220 17.61 5.16 4.38
C TRP A 220 18.77 4.62 3.56
N GLY A 221 19.89 5.33 3.53
CA GLY A 221 21.08 4.91 2.75
C GLY A 221 21.60 3.55 3.15
N LYS A 222 21.60 3.23 4.45
CA LYS A 222 22.05 1.94 4.95
C LYS A 222 21.09 0.80 4.55
N GLU A 223 19.80 1.02 4.67
CA GLU A 223 18.79 0.01 4.28
C GLU A 223 18.76 -0.22 2.77
N PHE A 224 18.89 0.84 1.95
CA PHE A 224 19.05 0.69 0.51
C PHE A 224 20.27 -0.15 0.13
N MET A 225 21.43 0.08 0.74
CA MET A 225 22.62 -0.73 0.50
C MET A 225 22.39 -2.19 0.88
N CYS A 226 21.72 -2.44 2.01
CA CYS A 226 21.36 -3.79 2.44
C CYS A 226 20.43 -4.47 1.42
N LEU A 227 19.36 -3.77 1.01
CA LEU A 227 18.40 -4.27 0.03
C LEU A 227 19.07 -4.61 -1.31
N TYR A 228 19.86 -3.71 -1.87
CA TYR A 228 20.56 -3.99 -3.14
C TYR A 228 21.54 -5.16 -3.01
N THR A 229 22.20 -5.30 -1.87
CA THR A 229 23.07 -6.46 -1.60
C THR A 229 22.27 -7.75 -1.62
N ASP A 230 21.11 -7.77 -0.94
CA ASP A 230 20.23 -8.94 -0.91
C ASP A 230 19.65 -9.26 -2.29
N LEU A 231 19.26 -8.25 -3.07
CA LEU A 231 18.79 -8.44 -4.45
C LEU A 231 19.85 -9.09 -5.34
N ILE A 232 21.09 -8.63 -5.24
CA ILE A 232 22.21 -9.20 -6.03
C ILE A 232 22.43 -10.67 -5.66
N TYR A 233 22.45 -11.00 -4.37
CA TYR A 233 22.78 -12.36 -3.91
C TYR A 233 21.62 -13.35 -3.94
N ASN A 234 20.38 -12.88 -3.77
CA ASN A 234 19.22 -13.77 -3.51
C ASN A 234 18.17 -13.79 -4.62
N LEU A 235 18.01 -12.73 -5.39
CA LEU A 235 16.98 -12.64 -6.42
C LEU A 235 17.52 -12.67 -7.85
N LEU A 236 18.72 -12.12 -8.08
CA LEU A 236 19.29 -12.08 -9.42
C LEU A 236 20.23 -13.28 -9.59
N SER A 237 19.92 -14.14 -10.54
CA SER A 237 20.93 -15.08 -11.06
C SER A 237 22.03 -14.28 -11.74
N VAL A 238 23.26 -14.82 -11.75
CA VAL A 238 24.44 -14.17 -12.35
C VAL A 238 24.20 -13.81 -13.84
N ASP A 239 23.21 -14.46 -14.48
CA ASP A 239 22.86 -14.26 -15.90
C ASP A 239 21.85 -13.11 -16.13
N GLU A 240 21.35 -12.45 -15.07
CA GLU A 240 20.37 -11.34 -15.16
C GLU A 240 21.01 -9.97 -14.85
N ILE A 241 22.30 -9.90 -14.53
CA ILE A 241 23.11 -8.71 -14.38
C ILE A 241 23.93 -8.52 -15.67
#